data_ebcec60d3868ae86db7cc83f58c76331
#
_entry.id   ebcec60d3868ae86db7cc83f58c76331
#
_cell.length_a   1.000
_cell.length_b   1.000
_cell.length_c   1.000
_cell.angle_alpha   90.00
_cell.angle_beta   90.00
_cell.angle_gamma   90.00
#
_symmetry.space_group_name_H-M   'P 1'
#
loop_
_entity.id
_entity.type
_entity.pdbx_description
1 polymer ?
#
loop_
_entity_poly.entity_id
_entity_poly.type
_entity_poly.pdbx_seq_one_letter_code
_entity_poly.pdbx_strand_id
1 'polypeptide(L)'
;MAPVEGLQIRAQLPYFAHLYQLTPAMNFPAELSYTQDHEWIRMDDDGTAVVGITDFAQHELGDIVYVDVSSTGQSLSKGDVFGSVEAVKTVSDLFLPIDGEVLELNKAIEKSPELLNTDPYGEGWIIRLKPADADNRDGLLTANAYQELVGA
;
A
#
# COMPACT_ATOMS: atom_id res chain seq x y z
N MET A 1 -20.51 -31.86 18.11
CA MET A 1 -20.03 -31.64 18.83
C MET A 1 -19.98 -31.48 18.69
N ALA A 2 -19.86 -31.64 18.37
CA ALA A 2 -19.33 -31.34 18.99
C ALA A 2 -19.26 -31.26 18.75
N PRO A 3 -18.94 -31.38 18.52
CA PRO A 3 -18.50 -31.09 19.00
C PRO A 3 -18.26 -31.05 18.83
N VAL A 4 -17.88 -31.45 18.69
CA VAL A 4 -17.29 -31.10 19.27
C VAL A 4 -17.12 -30.93 18.87
N GLU A 5 -17.04 -31.27 18.63
CA GLU A 5 -16.58 -30.82 18.99
C GLU A 5 -16.38 -30.31 18.72
N GLY A 6 -16.43 -30.72 18.36
CA GLY A 6 -15.97 -30.15 18.81
C GLY A 6 -15.98 -29.62 18.76
N LEU A 7 -15.79 -29.77 19.02
CA LEU A 7 -15.55 -29.07 19.60
C LEU A 7 -15.15 -28.85 19.63
N GLN A 8 -14.66 -29.10 19.58
CA GLN A 8 -14.28 -28.72 19.98
C GLN A 8 -13.55 -28.43 19.65
N ILE A 9 -13.18 -28.80 19.38
CA ILE A 9 -12.57 -28.40 19.23
C ILE A 9 -12.83 -27.46 19.36
N ARG A 10 -13.00 -27.44 19.74
CA ARG A 10 -13.19 -26.43 19.96
C ARG A 10 -12.58 -25.85 20.79
N ALA A 11 -11.96 -26.57 21.36
CA ALA A 11 -11.35 -25.62 22.13
C ALA A 11 -9.91 -25.48 21.83
N GLN A 12 -9.30 -26.45 21.34
CA GLN A 12 -7.96 -26.24 20.85
C GLN A 12 -7.92 -25.99 19.41
N LEU A 13 -8.66 -26.75 18.66
CA LEU A 13 -8.87 -26.41 17.28
C LEU A 13 -9.56 -25.07 17.18
N PRO A 14 -10.53 -24.81 18.02
CA PRO A 14 -11.07 -23.47 18.12
C PRO A 14 -10.06 -22.42 18.49
N TYR A 15 -9.07 -22.76 19.30
CA TYR A 15 -8.02 -21.81 19.62
C TYR A 15 -7.25 -21.39 18.36
N PHE A 16 -6.87 -22.34 17.55
CA PHE A 16 -6.17 -22.06 16.31
C PHE A 16 -7.05 -21.24 15.37
N ALA A 17 -8.31 -21.60 15.24
CA ALA A 17 -9.24 -20.83 14.42
C ALA A 17 -9.41 -19.42 14.95
N HIS A 18 -9.41 -19.25 16.27
CA HIS A 18 -9.51 -17.93 16.87
C HIS A 18 -8.31 -17.06 16.50
N LEU A 19 -7.11 -17.59 16.58
CA LEU A 19 -5.93 -16.83 16.16
C LEU A 19 -6.00 -16.45 14.69
N TYR A 20 -6.47 -17.34 13.88
CA TYR A 20 -6.62 -17.07 12.46
C TYR A 20 -7.63 -15.94 12.22
N GLN A 21 -8.71 -15.92 12.98
CA GLN A 21 -9.72 -14.87 12.88
C GLN A 21 -9.25 -13.52 13.38
N LEU A 22 -8.24 -13.50 14.24
CA LEU A 22 -7.68 -12.24 14.73
C LEU A 22 -6.79 -11.56 13.70
N THR A 23 -6.39 -12.27 12.65
CA THR A 23 -5.58 -11.70 11.58
C THR A 23 -6.53 -11.19 10.49
N PRO A 24 -6.65 -9.87 10.32
CA PRO A 24 -7.56 -9.36 9.30
C PRO A 24 -7.06 -9.74 7.91
N ALA A 25 -7.99 -9.98 7.02
CA ALA A 25 -7.66 -10.20 5.62
C ALA A 25 -7.09 -8.90 5.06
N MET A 26 -6.07 -9.01 4.19
CA MET A 26 -5.52 -7.85 3.51
C MET A 26 -6.52 -7.30 2.51
N ASN A 27 -6.51 -5.98 2.36
CA ASN A 27 -7.40 -5.28 1.46
C ASN A 27 -6.67 -4.91 0.17
N PHE A 28 -7.31 -5.21 -0.96
CA PHE A 28 -6.78 -4.88 -2.29
C PHE A 28 -7.91 -4.23 -3.10
N PRO A 29 -8.15 -2.91 -2.93
CA PRO A 29 -9.26 -2.25 -3.63
C PRO A 29 -9.21 -2.46 -5.14
N ALA A 30 -10.34 -2.86 -5.71
CA ALA A 30 -10.42 -3.25 -7.11
C ALA A 30 -10.29 -2.07 -8.07
N GLU A 31 -10.60 -0.86 -7.59
CA GLU A 31 -10.55 0.34 -8.42
C GLU A 31 -9.15 0.93 -8.56
N LEU A 32 -8.18 0.40 -7.81
CA LEU A 32 -6.79 0.87 -7.88
C LEU A 32 -5.99 0.02 -8.85
N SER A 33 -4.83 0.57 -9.27
CA SER A 33 -3.81 -0.18 -9.97
C SER A 33 -2.60 -0.32 -9.07
N TYR A 34 -1.77 -1.33 -9.33
CA TYR A 34 -0.71 -1.73 -8.41
C TYR A 34 0.59 -1.93 -9.16
N THR A 35 1.72 -1.87 -8.43
CA THR A 35 3.04 -2.19 -8.99
C THR A 35 3.64 -3.41 -8.32
N GLN A 36 4.67 -3.96 -8.95
CA GLN A 36 5.45 -5.06 -8.36
C GLN A 36 6.23 -4.62 -7.13
N ASP A 37 6.42 -3.31 -6.97
CA ASP A 37 7.14 -2.73 -5.83
C ASP A 37 6.20 -2.37 -4.69
N HIS A 38 4.93 -2.81 -4.78
CA HIS A 38 3.94 -2.69 -3.70
C HIS A 38 3.46 -1.26 -3.46
N GLU A 39 3.41 -0.46 -4.53
CA GLU A 39 2.70 0.82 -4.49
C GLU A 39 1.35 0.67 -5.20
N TRP A 40 0.40 1.51 -4.81
CA TRP A 40 -0.87 1.63 -5.52
C TRP A 40 -0.95 3.01 -6.14
N ILE A 41 -1.74 3.12 -7.20
CA ILE A 41 -2.00 4.39 -7.86
C ILE A 41 -3.49 4.49 -8.18
N ARG A 42 -4.05 5.67 -7.94
CA ARG A 42 -5.45 6.00 -8.26
C ARG A 42 -5.46 7.22 -9.16
N MET A 43 -6.10 7.11 -10.31
CA MET A 43 -6.27 8.25 -11.21
C MET A 43 -7.52 9.00 -10.79
N ASP A 44 -7.39 10.31 -10.59
CA ASP A 44 -8.50 11.16 -10.21
C ASP A 44 -9.09 11.84 -11.45
N ASP A 45 -10.32 12.36 -11.32
CA ASP A 45 -11.05 12.95 -12.45
C ASP A 45 -10.41 14.24 -12.98
N ASP A 46 -9.59 14.89 -12.16
CA ASP A 46 -8.91 16.13 -12.54
C ASP A 46 -7.62 15.88 -13.34
N GLY A 47 -7.33 14.64 -13.66
CA GLY A 47 -6.13 14.27 -14.43
C GLY A 47 -4.89 14.05 -13.58
N THR A 48 -4.98 14.24 -12.27
CA THR A 48 -3.87 13.90 -11.37
C THR A 48 -4.04 12.49 -10.83
N ALA A 49 -3.00 11.97 -10.18
CA ALA A 49 -3.02 10.65 -9.57
C ALA A 49 -2.55 10.74 -8.13
N VAL A 50 -2.98 9.79 -7.33
CA VAL A 50 -2.54 9.65 -5.94
C VAL A 50 -1.82 8.32 -5.81
N VAL A 51 -0.70 8.32 -5.10
CA VAL A 51 0.17 7.14 -4.94
C VAL A 51 0.39 6.88 -3.47
N GLY A 52 0.36 5.61 -3.09
CA GLY A 52 0.68 5.18 -1.74
C GLY A 52 1.23 3.77 -1.75
N ILE A 53 1.42 3.20 -0.56
CA ILE A 53 1.85 1.82 -0.43
C ILE A 53 0.66 0.93 -0.10
N THR A 54 0.76 -0.34 -0.49
CA THR A 54 -0.34 -1.30 -0.29
C THR A 54 -0.41 -1.77 1.16
N ASP A 55 -1.54 -2.37 1.48
CA ASP A 55 -1.74 -3.03 2.77
C ASP A 55 -0.67 -4.11 2.98
N PHE A 56 -0.34 -4.85 1.93
CA PHE A 56 0.73 -5.85 1.98
C PHE A 56 2.06 -5.20 2.36
N ALA A 57 2.41 -4.08 1.72
CA ALA A 57 3.68 -3.39 1.98
C ALA A 57 3.77 -2.91 3.42
N GLN A 58 2.72 -2.27 3.93
CA GLN A 58 2.77 -1.77 5.30
C GLN A 58 2.85 -2.91 6.32
N HIS A 59 2.21 -4.02 6.00
CA HIS A 59 2.27 -5.19 6.87
C HIS A 59 3.69 -5.76 6.92
N GLU A 60 4.36 -5.83 5.77
CA GLU A 60 5.74 -6.31 5.70
C GLU A 60 6.73 -5.38 6.38
N LEU A 61 6.51 -4.06 6.26
CA LEU A 61 7.39 -3.07 6.87
C LEU A 61 7.23 -2.98 8.39
N GLY A 62 6.02 -3.22 8.88
CA GLY A 62 5.73 -3.01 10.29
C GLY A 62 5.53 -1.53 10.60
N ASP A 63 5.72 -1.15 11.86
CA ASP A 63 5.42 0.21 12.32
C ASP A 63 6.24 1.26 11.59
N ILE A 64 5.57 2.15 10.89
CA ILE A 64 6.20 3.20 10.09
C ILE A 64 6.35 4.45 10.96
N VAL A 65 7.57 5.01 10.97
CA VAL A 65 7.92 6.11 11.85
C VAL A 65 8.28 7.39 11.09
N TYR A 66 8.57 7.30 9.77
CA TYR A 66 8.95 8.49 9.01
C TYR A 66 8.77 8.23 7.51
N VAL A 67 8.36 9.27 6.78
CA VAL A 67 8.27 9.24 5.32
C VAL A 67 9.04 10.44 4.79
N ASP A 68 9.97 10.19 3.87
CA ASP A 68 10.78 11.24 3.26
C ASP A 68 10.49 11.33 1.78
N VAL A 69 10.07 12.50 1.32
CA VAL A 69 9.88 12.77 -0.11
C VAL A 69 10.50 14.11 -0.42
N SER A 70 11.68 14.07 -1.05
CA SER A 70 12.42 15.29 -1.43
C SER A 70 12.29 15.61 -2.91
N SER A 71 11.47 14.84 -3.65
CA SER A 71 11.32 14.97 -5.10
C SER A 71 10.16 15.88 -5.52
N THR A 72 9.50 16.55 -4.57
CA THR A 72 8.37 17.45 -4.87
C THR A 72 8.83 18.52 -5.88
N GLY A 73 8.04 18.69 -6.93
CA GLY A 73 8.36 19.63 -8.01
C GLY A 73 9.21 19.04 -9.11
N GLN A 74 9.65 17.79 -8.99
CA GLN A 74 10.48 17.15 -9.99
C GLN A 74 9.68 16.24 -10.89
N SER A 75 10.07 16.19 -12.17
CA SER A 75 9.53 15.22 -13.13
C SER A 75 10.42 13.98 -13.10
N LEU A 76 9.82 12.85 -12.85
CA LEU A 76 10.54 11.59 -12.72
C LEU A 76 9.97 10.57 -13.68
N SER A 77 10.77 9.54 -13.96
CA SER A 77 10.36 8.42 -14.80
C SER A 77 9.86 7.27 -13.93
N LYS A 78 9.05 6.42 -14.55
CA LYS A 78 8.61 5.17 -13.91
C LYS A 78 9.84 4.41 -13.40
N GLY A 79 9.76 3.95 -12.16
CA GLY A 79 10.84 3.21 -11.51
C GLY A 79 11.87 4.06 -10.81
N ASP A 80 11.82 5.39 -10.98
CA ASP A 80 12.72 6.27 -10.22
C ASP A 80 12.28 6.30 -8.76
N VAL A 81 13.25 6.47 -7.87
CA VAL A 81 12.97 6.61 -6.45
C VAL A 81 12.40 8.01 -6.19
N PHE A 82 11.18 8.10 -5.68
CA PHE A 82 10.59 9.40 -5.36
C PHE A 82 10.65 9.72 -3.87
N GLY A 83 11.00 8.77 -3.05
CA GLY A 83 11.10 8.95 -1.61
C GLY A 83 11.45 7.67 -0.91
N SER A 84 11.30 7.67 0.41
CA SER A 84 11.55 6.47 1.22
C SER A 84 10.62 6.45 2.42
N VAL A 85 10.44 5.25 2.95
CA VAL A 85 9.64 5.00 4.16
C VAL A 85 10.54 4.36 5.18
N GLU A 86 10.58 4.94 6.37
CA GLU A 86 11.36 4.39 7.47
C GLU A 86 10.42 3.73 8.47
N ALA A 87 10.66 2.45 8.72
CA ALA A 87 9.97 1.69 9.76
C ALA A 87 10.94 1.43 10.90
N VAL A 88 10.41 0.93 12.01
CA VAL A 88 11.27 0.62 13.17
C VAL A 88 12.39 -0.34 12.79
N LYS A 89 12.08 -1.34 11.95
CA LYS A 89 13.04 -2.42 11.65
C LYS A 89 13.78 -2.24 10.32
N THR A 90 13.34 -1.32 9.43
CA THR A 90 13.93 -1.23 8.09
C THR A 90 13.56 0.08 7.41
N VAL A 91 14.30 0.40 6.33
CA VAL A 91 14.01 1.52 5.45
C VAL A 91 13.78 0.97 4.04
N SER A 92 12.79 1.49 3.33
CA SER A 92 12.46 1.06 1.98
C SER A 92 12.33 2.25 1.05
N ASP A 93 12.89 2.14 -0.15
CA ASP A 93 12.70 3.14 -1.19
C ASP A 93 11.30 3.03 -1.79
N LEU A 94 10.80 4.16 -2.27
CA LEU A 94 9.52 4.25 -2.96
C LEU A 94 9.78 4.54 -4.42
N PHE A 95 9.19 3.74 -5.31
CA PHE A 95 9.43 3.82 -6.75
C PHE A 95 8.19 4.37 -7.45
N LEU A 96 8.41 5.26 -8.42
CA LEU A 96 7.32 5.91 -9.12
C LEU A 96 6.60 4.92 -10.04
N PRO A 97 5.26 4.81 -9.95
CA PRO A 97 4.51 3.82 -10.73
C PRO A 97 4.42 4.13 -12.23
N ILE A 98 4.38 5.41 -12.58
CA ILE A 98 4.33 5.88 -13.97
C ILE A 98 5.13 7.18 -14.07
N ASP A 99 5.52 7.56 -15.29
CA ASP A 99 6.19 8.84 -15.52
C ASP A 99 5.29 9.99 -15.10
N GLY A 100 5.86 10.98 -14.42
CA GLY A 100 5.09 12.15 -14.04
C GLY A 100 5.85 13.11 -13.14
N GLU A 101 5.18 14.19 -12.79
CA GLU A 101 5.70 15.21 -11.90
C GLU A 101 5.13 15.00 -10.50
N VAL A 102 6.00 14.99 -9.49
CA VAL A 102 5.58 14.89 -8.09
C VAL A 102 5.08 16.25 -7.64
N LEU A 103 3.78 16.37 -7.39
CA LEU A 103 3.15 17.65 -7.08
C LEU A 103 3.25 18.01 -5.60
N GLU A 104 2.97 17.04 -4.73
CA GLU A 104 2.95 17.32 -3.28
C GLU A 104 3.06 16.04 -2.47
N LEU A 105 3.57 16.20 -1.27
CA LEU A 105 3.56 15.17 -0.23
C LEU A 105 2.33 15.38 0.65
N ASN A 106 1.67 14.31 1.04
CA ASN A 106 0.55 14.35 1.98
C ASN A 106 1.04 14.86 3.33
N LYS A 107 0.58 16.04 3.73
CA LYS A 107 1.02 16.65 4.98
C LYS A 107 0.59 15.88 6.21
N ALA A 108 -0.49 15.12 6.12
CA ALA A 108 -0.98 14.36 7.25
C ALA A 108 0.02 13.30 7.70
N ILE A 109 0.74 12.68 6.76
CA ILE A 109 1.70 11.64 7.11
C ILE A 109 3.02 12.19 7.64
N GLU A 110 3.28 13.47 7.44
CA GLU A 110 4.44 14.10 8.09
C GLU A 110 4.27 14.14 9.59
N LYS A 111 3.04 14.39 10.06
CA LYS A 111 2.73 14.41 11.49
C LYS A 111 2.39 13.02 12.02
N SER A 112 1.77 12.19 11.19
CA SER A 112 1.22 10.90 11.61
C SER A 112 1.62 9.82 10.60
N PRO A 113 2.90 9.45 10.52
CA PRO A 113 3.35 8.43 9.56
C PRO A 113 2.67 7.08 9.76
N GLU A 114 2.15 6.81 10.95
CA GLU A 114 1.42 5.57 11.21
C GLU A 114 0.14 5.44 10.40
N LEU A 115 -0.31 6.52 9.73
CA LEU A 115 -1.44 6.43 8.80
C LEU A 115 -1.15 5.48 7.65
N LEU A 116 0.12 5.30 7.29
CA LEU A 116 0.47 4.31 6.29
C LEU A 116 0.14 2.89 6.76
N ASN A 117 0.17 2.65 8.06
CA ASN A 117 -0.20 1.35 8.63
C ASN A 117 -1.71 1.22 8.79
N THR A 118 -2.37 2.26 9.28
CA THR A 118 -3.77 2.17 9.69
C THR A 118 -4.75 2.43 8.56
N ASP A 119 -4.35 3.23 7.56
CA ASP A 119 -5.25 3.61 6.47
C ASP A 119 -4.45 3.87 5.18
N PRO A 120 -3.75 2.84 4.66
CA PRO A 120 -2.84 3.04 3.52
C PRO A 120 -3.52 3.50 2.25
N TYR A 121 -4.79 3.19 2.05
CA TYR A 121 -5.53 3.56 0.84
C TYR A 121 -6.34 4.84 1.00
N GLY A 122 -6.44 5.38 2.21
CA GLY A 122 -7.19 6.59 2.52
C GLY A 122 -6.29 7.71 2.97
N GLU A 123 -6.33 8.03 4.26
CA GLU A 123 -5.56 9.15 4.82
C GLU A 123 -4.05 8.96 4.68
N GLY A 124 -3.59 7.73 4.50
CA GLY A 124 -2.17 7.41 4.39
C GLY A 124 -1.60 7.47 2.98
N TRP A 125 -2.26 8.15 2.04
CA TRP A 125 -1.67 8.35 0.72
C TRP A 125 -0.36 9.14 0.86
N ILE A 126 0.57 8.96 -0.08
CA ILE A 126 1.92 9.53 0.05
C ILE A 126 2.10 10.77 -0.81
N ILE A 127 1.91 10.65 -2.12
CA ILE A 127 2.12 11.79 -3.03
C ILE A 127 0.96 11.95 -3.98
N ARG A 128 0.81 13.19 -4.48
CA ARG A 128 -0.03 13.50 -5.64
C ARG A 128 0.91 13.69 -6.83
N LEU A 129 0.53 13.09 -7.94
CA LEU A 129 1.35 13.00 -9.14
C LEU A 129 0.59 13.61 -10.32
N LYS A 130 1.30 14.34 -11.18
CA LYS A 130 0.75 14.75 -12.46
C LYS A 130 1.33 13.80 -13.52
N PRO A 131 0.55 12.83 -14.02
CA PRO A 131 1.06 11.88 -15.01
C PRO A 131 1.53 12.60 -16.28
N ALA A 132 2.64 12.14 -16.85
CA ALA A 132 3.09 12.63 -18.15
C ALA A 132 2.10 12.22 -19.23
N ASP A 133 1.50 11.04 -19.09
CA ASP A 133 0.45 10.54 -19.96
C ASP A 133 -0.60 9.86 -19.07
N ALA A 134 -1.75 10.51 -18.92
CA ALA A 134 -2.81 10.02 -18.02
C ALA A 134 -3.40 8.68 -18.47
N ASP A 135 -3.21 8.30 -19.73
CA ASP A 135 -3.72 7.03 -20.25
C ASP A 135 -2.72 5.89 -20.15
N ASN A 136 -1.48 6.18 -19.74
CA ASN A 136 -0.44 5.16 -19.66
C ASN A 136 -0.68 4.25 -18.45
N ARG A 137 -0.86 2.96 -18.74
CA ARG A 137 -1.05 1.92 -17.70
C ARG A 137 -0.03 0.81 -17.84
N ASP A 138 1.05 1.04 -18.61
CA ASP A 138 2.05 0.00 -18.89
C ASP A 138 2.69 -0.48 -17.59
N GLY A 139 2.67 -1.80 -17.40
CA GLY A 139 3.29 -2.40 -16.24
C GLY A 139 2.47 -2.35 -14.96
N LEU A 140 1.31 -1.68 -14.98
CA LEU A 140 0.45 -1.65 -13.81
C LEU A 140 -0.38 -2.93 -13.72
N LEU A 141 -0.61 -3.38 -12.50
CA LEU A 141 -1.33 -4.63 -12.22
C LEU A 141 -2.74 -4.31 -11.74
N THR A 142 -3.68 -5.17 -12.10
CA THR A 142 -5.00 -5.14 -11.49
C THR A 142 -4.91 -5.66 -10.07
N ALA A 143 -5.97 -5.43 -9.28
CA ALA A 143 -6.02 -5.95 -7.92
C ALA A 143 -5.85 -7.47 -7.91
N ASN A 144 -6.51 -8.19 -8.84
CA ASN A 144 -6.40 -9.65 -8.91
C ASN A 144 -4.98 -10.10 -9.23
N ALA A 145 -4.33 -9.45 -10.21
CA ALA A 145 -2.97 -9.81 -10.60
C ALA A 145 -1.99 -9.52 -9.46
N TYR A 146 -2.18 -8.40 -8.78
CA TYR A 146 -1.32 -8.05 -7.65
C TYR A 146 -1.53 -9.03 -6.48
N GLN A 147 -2.78 -9.40 -6.21
CA GLN A 147 -3.10 -10.35 -5.16
C GLN A 147 -2.41 -11.69 -5.40
N GLU A 148 -2.40 -12.16 -6.65
CA GLU A 148 -1.68 -13.37 -7.02
C GLU A 148 -0.18 -13.22 -6.82
N LEU A 149 0.35 -12.05 -7.15
CA LEU A 149 1.79 -11.78 -7.01
C LEU A 149 2.24 -11.92 -5.55
N VAL A 150 1.48 -11.42 -4.61
CA VAL A 150 1.84 -11.46 -3.19
C VAL A 150 1.38 -12.74 -2.49
N GLY A 151 0.67 -13.61 -3.18
CA GLY A 151 0.24 -14.89 -2.62
C GLY A 151 -0.91 -14.79 -1.64
N ALA A 152 -1.73 -13.78 -1.80
CA ALA A 152 -2.84 -13.55 -0.86
C ALA A 152 -4.17 -14.00 -1.44
#